data_5c89aa078b5b9cbadae6af6153753ccd
#
_entry.id   5c89aa078b5b9cbadae6af6153753ccd
#
_cell.length_a   1.000
_cell.length_b   1.000
_cell.length_c   1.000
_cell.angle_alpha   90.00
_cell.angle_beta   90.00
_cell.angle_gamma   90.00
#
_symmetry.space_group_name_H-M   'P 1'
#
loop_
_entity.id
_entity.type
_entity.pdbx_description
1 polymer ?
#
loop_
_entity_poly.entity_id
_entity_poly.type
_entity_poly.pdbx_seq_one_letter_code
_entity_poly.pdbx_strand_id
1 'polypeptide(L)'
;QPEYVCTDTAGQRISHPIETVFEAALYKLGLENLCYPTIGEDGRTSYNFVQILKRFDIMTDFKTKKSTKRLYSAVVSPEIKNFMFSLYNLLELQDYRSLPSRYRYFYLELSKMVYLIKYKTTKNEAPFYVLTVDQLAKKLGIEIAEPKDRKKKVASILKKMNTYLKYTNFNFSFVKGDHE
;
A
#
# COMPACT_ATOMS: atom_id res chain seq x y z
N GLN A 1 12.41 24.32 5.11
CA GLN A 1 12.28 22.86 5.22
C GLN A 1 11.17 22.53 6.20
N PRO A 2 10.36 21.50 5.96
CA PRO A 2 9.38 21.09 6.94
C PRO A 2 10.09 20.59 8.21
N GLU A 3 9.55 20.98 9.35
CA GLU A 3 10.08 20.63 10.66
C GLU A 3 9.00 19.92 11.48
N TYR A 4 9.40 19.00 12.32
CA TYR A 4 8.54 18.50 13.38
C TYR A 4 9.02 19.01 14.73
N VAL A 5 8.08 19.33 15.57
CA VAL A 5 8.34 19.86 16.91
C VAL A 5 8.11 18.74 17.91
N CYS A 6 9.13 18.46 18.72
CA CYS A 6 9.02 17.52 19.83
C CYS A 6 9.36 18.24 21.15
N THR A 7 9.03 17.58 22.25
CA THR A 7 9.38 18.07 23.60
C THR A 7 10.45 17.15 24.16
N ASP A 8 11.53 17.70 24.65
CA ASP A 8 12.58 16.93 25.31
C ASP A 8 12.17 16.49 26.73
N THR A 9 13.05 15.78 27.40
CA THR A 9 12.83 15.30 28.78
C THR A 9 12.73 16.43 29.81
N ALA A 10 13.18 17.63 29.48
CA ALA A 10 13.07 18.83 30.31
C ALA A 10 11.82 19.67 29.99
N GLY A 11 10.97 19.23 29.06
CA GLY A 11 9.77 19.94 28.65
C GLY A 11 10.03 21.08 27.64
N GLN A 12 11.25 21.21 27.10
CA GLN A 12 11.56 22.22 26.10
C GLN A 12 11.13 21.75 24.71
N ARG A 13 10.58 22.67 23.91
CA ARG A 13 10.26 22.45 22.52
C ARG A 13 11.53 22.41 21.68
N ILE A 14 11.76 21.29 21.02
CA ILE A 14 12.84 21.09 20.06
C ILE A 14 12.23 20.95 18.67
N SER A 15 12.73 21.76 17.74
CA SER A 15 12.42 21.61 16.32
C SER A 15 13.49 20.77 15.66
N HIS A 16 13.06 19.76 14.90
CA HIS A 16 13.97 18.89 14.15
C HIS A 16 13.61 18.93 12.66
N PRO A 17 14.55 19.24 11.77
CA PRO A 17 14.27 19.29 10.34
C PRO A 17 14.00 17.88 9.77
N ILE A 18 13.02 17.80 8.89
CA ILE A 18 12.75 16.60 8.12
C ILE A 18 13.73 16.58 6.94
N GLU A 19 14.68 15.66 6.98
CA GLU A 19 15.77 15.65 5.99
C GLU A 19 15.51 14.66 4.83
N THR A 20 14.68 13.65 5.04
CA THR A 20 14.41 12.64 4.03
C THR A 20 12.92 12.50 3.71
N VAL A 21 12.62 12.03 2.50
CA VAL A 21 11.23 11.69 2.10
C VAL A 21 10.66 10.59 3.01
N PHE A 22 11.50 9.69 3.49
CA PHE A 22 11.08 8.62 4.39
C PHE A 22 10.67 9.16 5.77
N GLU A 23 11.42 10.11 6.32
CA GLU A 23 11.06 10.80 7.56
C GLU A 23 9.75 11.56 7.42
N ALA A 24 9.57 12.27 6.31
CA ALA A 24 8.32 12.96 6.01
C ALA A 24 7.12 11.99 5.95
N ALA A 25 7.31 10.81 5.37
CA ALA A 25 6.27 9.78 5.31
C ALA A 25 5.94 9.23 6.71
N LEU A 26 6.95 8.92 7.53
CA LEU A 26 6.75 8.45 8.91
C LEU A 26 6.06 9.52 9.76
N TYR A 27 6.46 10.78 9.62
CA TYR A 27 5.84 11.88 10.34
C TYR A 27 4.35 12.03 9.97
N LYS A 28 4.02 11.98 8.67
CA LYS A 28 2.63 11.99 8.22
C LYS A 28 1.83 10.83 8.80
N LEU A 29 2.35 9.61 8.73
CA LEU A 29 1.70 8.42 9.30
C LEU A 29 1.51 8.53 10.81
N GLY A 30 2.40 9.22 11.52
CA GLY A 30 2.28 9.50 12.95
C GLY A 30 1.19 10.53 13.28
N LEU A 31 0.83 11.39 12.35
CA LEU A 31 -0.22 12.40 12.52
C LEU A 31 -1.60 11.92 12.02
N GLU A 32 -1.63 10.95 11.12
CA GLU A 32 -2.86 10.47 10.52
C GLU A 32 -3.59 9.45 11.39
N ASN A 33 -4.90 9.61 11.44
CA ASN A 33 -5.80 8.65 12.05
C ASN A 33 -6.56 7.89 10.98
N LEU A 34 -6.68 6.58 11.15
CA LEU A 34 -7.64 5.77 10.42
C LEU A 34 -9.00 5.89 11.09
N CYS A 35 -10.01 6.21 10.29
CA CYS A 35 -11.40 6.14 10.71
C CYS A 35 -12.03 4.87 10.14
N TYR A 36 -12.57 4.02 11.01
CA TYR A 36 -13.32 2.84 10.58
C TYR A 36 -14.63 2.70 11.35
N PRO A 37 -15.71 2.31 10.66
CA PRO A 37 -17.00 2.07 11.30
C PRO A 37 -17.02 0.70 11.99
N THR A 38 -17.63 0.65 13.15
CA THR A 38 -18.06 -0.59 13.81
C THR A 38 -19.56 -0.58 14.01
N ILE A 39 -20.21 -1.70 13.78
CA ILE A 39 -21.63 -1.86 14.01
C ILE A 39 -21.78 -2.60 15.35
N GLY A 40 -22.44 -1.96 16.32
CA GLY A 40 -22.76 -2.57 17.60
C GLY A 40 -23.86 -3.63 17.48
N GLU A 41 -24.02 -4.44 18.49
CA GLU A 41 -25.10 -5.45 18.57
C GLU A 41 -26.50 -4.82 18.51
N ASP A 42 -26.61 -3.56 18.89
CA ASP A 42 -27.84 -2.75 18.82
C ASP A 42 -28.09 -2.14 17.43
N GLY A 43 -27.25 -2.48 16.43
CA GLY A 43 -27.33 -1.97 15.05
C GLY A 43 -26.81 -0.53 14.88
N ARG A 44 -26.31 0.11 15.91
CA ARG A 44 -25.74 1.46 15.83
C ARG A 44 -24.34 1.42 15.23
N THR A 45 -24.07 2.40 14.37
CA THR A 45 -22.73 2.57 13.79
C THR A 45 -21.92 3.54 14.64
N SER A 46 -20.77 3.08 15.12
CA SER A 46 -19.77 3.91 15.81
C SER A 46 -18.58 4.14 14.87
N TYR A 47 -18.01 5.34 14.89
CA TYR A 47 -16.80 5.67 14.14
C TYR A 47 -15.62 5.72 15.10
N ASN A 48 -14.67 4.84 14.87
CA ASN A 48 -13.44 4.75 15.67
C ASN A 48 -12.29 5.43 14.94
N PHE A 49 -11.55 6.28 15.64
CA PHE A 49 -10.38 6.97 15.13
C PHE A 49 -9.15 6.40 15.83
N VAL A 50 -8.27 5.79 15.05
CA VAL A 50 -7.05 5.14 15.56
C VAL A 50 -5.83 5.71 14.85
N GLN A 51 -4.87 6.17 15.63
CA GLN A 51 -3.59 6.62 15.12
C GLN A 51 -2.82 5.44 14.48
N ILE A 52 -2.26 5.64 13.29
CA ILE A 52 -1.57 4.56 12.56
C ILE A 52 -0.28 4.16 13.27
N LEU A 53 0.54 5.14 13.63
CA LEU A 53 1.77 4.92 14.39
C LEU A 53 1.60 5.41 15.82
N LYS A 54 1.77 4.52 16.79
CA LYS A 54 1.83 4.88 18.20
C LYS A 54 3.10 5.64 18.55
N ARG A 55 4.20 5.28 17.90
CA ARG A 55 5.53 5.86 18.12
C ARG A 55 6.41 5.67 16.90
N PHE A 56 7.23 6.62 16.61
CA PHE A 56 8.40 6.41 15.75
C PHE A 56 9.62 7.14 16.33
N ASP A 57 10.78 6.54 16.13
CA ASP A 57 12.05 7.08 16.61
C ASP A 57 13.02 7.22 15.45
N ILE A 58 13.79 8.28 15.47
CA ILE A 58 14.90 8.51 14.56
C ILE A 58 16.16 8.52 15.43
N MET A 59 17.01 7.52 15.22
CA MET A 59 18.29 7.43 15.93
C MET A 59 19.41 7.86 14.99
N THR A 60 20.18 8.84 15.39
CA THR A 60 21.35 9.30 14.67
C THR A 60 22.61 8.85 15.40
N ASP A 61 23.57 8.29 14.66
CA ASP A 61 24.85 7.94 15.23
C ASP A 61 25.73 9.20 15.28
N PHE A 62 25.85 9.78 16.47
CA PHE A 62 26.63 11.00 16.70
C PHE A 62 28.14 10.80 16.73
N LYS A 63 28.63 9.55 16.66
CA LYS A 63 30.06 9.25 16.87
C LYS A 63 30.95 9.45 15.65
N THR A 64 30.38 9.60 14.47
CA THR A 64 31.19 9.75 13.26
C THR A 64 30.68 10.92 12.42
N LYS A 65 31.46 11.99 12.37
CA LYS A 65 31.22 13.17 11.50
C LYS A 65 31.14 12.85 9.99
N LYS A 66 31.30 11.60 9.57
CA LYS A 66 31.37 11.18 8.16
C LYS A 66 30.28 10.22 7.68
N SER A 67 29.44 9.68 8.55
CA SER A 67 28.40 8.75 8.12
C SER A 67 27.14 8.96 8.97
N THR A 68 26.20 9.66 8.43
CA THR A 68 24.85 9.82 8.99
C THR A 68 24.02 8.57 8.69
N LYS A 69 24.38 7.42 9.24
CA LYS A 69 23.47 6.28 9.26
C LYS A 69 22.35 6.59 10.24
N ARG A 70 21.17 6.83 9.71
CA ARG A 70 19.97 6.98 10.51
C ARG A 70 19.28 5.64 10.65
N LEU A 71 18.96 5.27 11.86
CA LEU A 71 18.13 4.13 12.18
C LEU A 71 16.72 4.62 12.51
N TYR A 72 15.74 3.96 11.98
CA TYR A 72 14.33 4.28 12.20
C TYR A 72 13.66 3.12 12.90
N SER A 73 12.88 3.43 13.92
CA SER A 73 12.01 2.49 14.61
C SER A 73 10.58 3.02 14.57
N ALA A 74 9.63 2.18 14.22
CA ALA A 74 8.23 2.54 14.20
C ALA A 74 7.39 1.48 14.93
N VAL A 75 6.52 1.91 15.80
CA VAL A 75 5.57 1.06 16.51
C VAL A 75 4.18 1.35 15.98
N VAL A 76 3.58 0.37 15.32
CA VAL A 76 2.20 0.44 14.84
C VAL A 76 1.25 0.31 16.03
N SER A 77 0.14 1.05 16.00
CA SER A 77 -0.89 0.96 17.04
C SER A 77 -1.44 -0.47 17.15
N PRO A 78 -1.74 -0.96 18.37
CA PRO A 78 -2.22 -2.34 18.58
C PRO A 78 -3.44 -2.68 17.74
N GLU A 79 -4.36 -1.75 17.61
CA GLU A 79 -5.59 -1.89 16.83
C GLU A 79 -5.28 -2.12 15.34
N ILE A 80 -4.36 -1.32 14.78
CA ILE A 80 -3.90 -1.48 13.40
C ILE A 80 -3.15 -2.79 13.22
N LYS A 81 -2.33 -3.17 14.20
CA LYS A 81 -1.61 -4.45 14.19
C LYS A 81 -2.58 -5.62 14.09
N ASN A 82 -3.64 -5.62 14.87
CA ASN A 82 -4.66 -6.68 14.84
C ASN A 82 -5.35 -6.74 13.46
N PHE A 83 -5.68 -5.60 12.86
CA PHE A 83 -6.20 -5.53 11.50
C PHE A 83 -5.21 -6.08 10.47
N MET A 84 -3.95 -5.72 10.57
CA MET A 84 -2.90 -6.21 9.65
C MET A 84 -2.75 -7.73 9.73
N PHE A 85 -2.87 -8.33 10.91
CA PHE A 85 -2.74 -9.78 11.08
C PHE A 85 -4.02 -10.56 10.79
N SER A 86 -5.20 -9.94 10.82
CA SER A 86 -6.47 -10.59 10.46
C SER A 86 -6.81 -10.50 8.98
N LEU A 87 -6.32 -9.48 8.27
CA LEU A 87 -6.66 -9.17 6.88
C LEU A 87 -5.40 -8.93 6.02
N TYR A 88 -4.44 -9.84 6.05
CA TYR A 88 -3.22 -9.70 5.27
C TYR A 88 -3.26 -10.51 3.96
N ASN A 89 -2.64 -9.96 2.95
CA ASN A 89 -2.31 -10.68 1.73
C ASN A 89 -0.86 -11.17 1.78
N LEU A 90 -0.65 -12.43 1.44
CA LEU A 90 0.69 -12.94 1.19
C LEU A 90 1.20 -12.39 -0.15
N LEU A 91 2.34 -11.76 -0.09
CA LEU A 91 3.04 -11.21 -1.23
C LEU A 91 4.34 -11.97 -1.47
N GLU A 92 4.60 -12.36 -2.72
CA GLU A 92 5.92 -12.93 -3.06
C GLU A 92 6.98 -11.82 -3.04
N LEU A 93 7.76 -11.82 -1.96
CA LEU A 93 8.69 -10.74 -1.65
C LEU A 93 9.85 -10.65 -2.66
N GLN A 94 10.29 -11.79 -3.20
CA GLN A 94 11.38 -11.81 -4.19
C GLN A 94 10.95 -11.15 -5.49
N ASP A 95 9.74 -11.48 -5.97
CA ASP A 95 9.14 -10.84 -7.13
C ASP A 95 8.95 -9.33 -6.90
N TYR A 96 8.40 -8.94 -5.75
CA TYR A 96 8.22 -7.53 -5.41
C TYR A 96 9.55 -6.74 -5.41
N ARG A 97 10.62 -7.34 -4.90
CA ARG A 97 11.95 -6.71 -4.86
C ARG A 97 12.60 -6.60 -6.25
N SER A 98 12.37 -7.59 -7.12
CA SER A 98 12.91 -7.60 -8.48
C SER A 98 12.27 -6.52 -9.39
N LEU A 99 11.06 -6.07 -9.04
CA LEU A 99 10.32 -5.10 -9.82
C LEU A 99 10.92 -3.69 -9.75
N PRO A 100 11.08 -3.01 -10.89
CA PRO A 100 11.27 -1.57 -10.90
C PRO A 100 10.17 -0.84 -10.11
N SER A 101 10.51 0.25 -9.42
CA SER A 101 9.61 0.98 -8.52
C SER A 101 8.26 1.32 -9.15
N ARG A 102 8.25 1.70 -10.43
CA ARG A 102 7.03 2.03 -11.21
C ARG A 102 6.02 0.88 -11.33
N TYR A 103 6.45 -0.40 -11.18
CA TYR A 103 5.56 -1.56 -11.28
C TYR A 103 5.14 -2.11 -9.92
N ARG A 104 5.78 -1.71 -8.83
CA ARG A 104 5.49 -2.24 -7.48
C ARG A 104 4.06 -1.98 -7.05
N TYR A 105 3.55 -0.78 -7.32
CA TYR A 105 2.15 -0.45 -7.03
C TYR A 105 1.18 -1.36 -7.80
N PHE A 106 1.41 -1.56 -9.10
CA PHE A 106 0.57 -2.45 -9.92
C PHE A 106 0.61 -3.89 -9.42
N TYR A 107 1.77 -4.37 -9.03
CA TYR A 107 1.93 -5.70 -8.46
C TYR A 107 1.13 -5.87 -7.17
N LEU A 108 1.15 -4.90 -6.28
CA LEU A 108 0.36 -4.91 -5.05
C LEU A 108 -1.15 -4.97 -5.33
N GLU A 109 -1.65 -4.14 -6.26
CA GLU A 109 -3.06 -4.12 -6.62
C GLU A 109 -3.52 -5.45 -7.27
N LEU A 110 -2.72 -6.00 -8.16
CA LEU A 110 -3.03 -7.29 -8.79
C LEU A 110 -2.96 -8.44 -7.77
N SER A 111 -2.02 -8.42 -6.85
CA SER A 111 -1.92 -9.43 -5.78
C SER A 111 -3.13 -9.41 -4.86
N LYS A 112 -3.70 -8.23 -4.55
CA LYS A 112 -4.98 -8.12 -3.83
C LYS A 112 -6.13 -8.79 -4.60
N MET A 113 -6.19 -8.60 -5.92
CA MET A 113 -7.22 -9.22 -6.75
C MET A 113 -7.10 -10.74 -6.75
N VAL A 114 -5.90 -11.28 -6.87
CA VAL A 114 -5.64 -12.73 -6.78
C VAL A 114 -6.07 -13.29 -5.43
N TYR A 115 -5.80 -12.57 -4.35
CA TYR A 115 -6.28 -12.95 -3.03
C TYR A 115 -7.81 -13.03 -2.98
N LEU A 116 -8.51 -12.02 -3.51
CA LEU A 116 -9.97 -12.00 -3.56
C LEU A 116 -10.54 -13.17 -4.38
N ILE A 117 -9.88 -13.56 -5.46
CA ILE A 117 -10.25 -14.75 -6.24
C ILE A 117 -10.22 -16.00 -5.36
N LYS A 118 -9.12 -16.24 -4.65
CA LYS A 118 -8.92 -17.41 -3.81
C LYS A 118 -9.95 -17.55 -2.68
N TYR A 119 -10.45 -16.45 -2.16
CA TYR A 119 -11.37 -16.45 -1.02
C TYR A 119 -12.86 -16.32 -1.39
N LYS A 120 -13.15 -15.81 -2.59
CA LYS A 120 -14.54 -15.63 -3.04
C LYS A 120 -15.04 -16.69 -3.99
N THR A 121 -14.15 -17.50 -4.59
CA THR A 121 -14.58 -18.58 -5.47
C THR A 121 -15.12 -19.74 -4.66
N THR A 122 -16.38 -20.04 -4.84
CA THR A 122 -16.98 -21.32 -4.46
C THR A 122 -16.31 -22.43 -5.25
N LYS A 123 -16.25 -23.64 -4.69
CA LYS A 123 -15.52 -24.80 -5.27
C LYS A 123 -15.80 -25.13 -6.75
N ASN A 124 -16.83 -24.54 -7.35
CA ASN A 124 -17.29 -24.82 -8.71
C ASN A 124 -17.09 -23.67 -9.71
N GLU A 125 -16.51 -22.54 -9.29
CA GLU A 125 -16.28 -21.40 -10.19
C GLU A 125 -14.82 -21.35 -10.62
N ALA A 126 -14.60 -21.01 -11.90
CA ALA A 126 -13.25 -20.83 -12.41
C ALA A 126 -12.53 -19.67 -11.67
N PRO A 127 -11.27 -19.86 -11.27
CA PRO A 127 -10.54 -18.87 -10.48
C PRO A 127 -10.08 -17.67 -11.33
N PHE A 128 -11.01 -16.86 -11.79
CA PHE A 128 -10.70 -15.64 -12.51
C PHE A 128 -11.49 -14.44 -11.97
N TYR A 129 -10.97 -13.27 -12.21
CA TYR A 129 -11.58 -12.01 -11.83
C TYR A 129 -11.87 -11.19 -13.08
N VAL A 130 -13.15 -10.82 -13.29
CA VAL A 130 -13.56 -10.04 -14.45
C VAL A 130 -13.62 -8.56 -14.07
N LEU A 131 -12.95 -7.75 -14.86
CA LEU A 131 -12.96 -6.29 -14.73
C LEU A 131 -13.14 -5.66 -16.11
N THR A 132 -13.82 -4.55 -16.17
CA THR A 132 -13.74 -3.70 -17.35
C THR A 132 -12.32 -3.10 -17.46
N VAL A 133 -11.92 -2.77 -18.68
CA VAL A 133 -10.62 -2.10 -18.91
C VAL A 133 -10.54 -0.79 -18.11
N ASP A 134 -11.66 -0.09 -17.99
CA ASP A 134 -11.74 1.17 -17.25
C ASP A 134 -11.58 0.99 -15.74
N GLN A 135 -12.23 -0.03 -15.17
CA GLN A 135 -12.06 -0.37 -13.76
C GLN A 135 -10.60 -0.75 -13.45
N LEU A 136 -9.97 -1.54 -14.33
CA LEU A 136 -8.59 -1.94 -14.15
C LEU A 136 -7.65 -0.74 -14.32
N ALA A 137 -7.86 0.10 -15.33
CA ALA A 137 -7.08 1.32 -15.54
C ALA A 137 -7.17 2.26 -14.34
N LYS A 138 -8.37 2.48 -13.81
CA LYS A 138 -8.59 3.30 -12.59
C LYS A 138 -7.82 2.75 -11.38
N LYS A 139 -7.90 1.43 -11.15
CA LYS A 139 -7.15 0.77 -10.06
C LYS A 139 -5.63 0.88 -10.23
N LEU A 140 -5.15 0.91 -11.45
CA LEU A 140 -3.72 1.04 -11.79
C LEU A 140 -3.28 2.51 -11.92
N GLY A 141 -4.15 3.47 -11.67
CA GLY A 141 -3.83 4.90 -11.81
C GLY A 141 -3.48 5.31 -13.23
N ILE A 142 -4.11 4.69 -14.24
CA ILE A 142 -3.86 4.98 -15.66
C ILE A 142 -4.92 5.96 -16.15
N GLU A 143 -4.50 7.20 -16.34
CA GLU A 143 -5.34 8.29 -16.85
C GLU A 143 -5.12 8.46 -18.37
N ILE A 144 -5.90 7.75 -19.17
CA ILE A 144 -5.89 7.85 -20.63
C ILE A 144 -7.36 7.96 -21.07
N ALA A 145 -7.71 9.02 -21.81
CA ALA A 145 -9.06 9.28 -22.23
C ALA A 145 -9.58 8.23 -23.23
N GLU A 146 -8.78 7.90 -24.24
CA GLU A 146 -9.18 7.00 -25.32
C GLU A 146 -9.20 5.52 -24.85
N PRO A 147 -10.36 4.81 -24.95
CA PRO A 147 -10.51 3.44 -24.47
C PRO A 147 -9.54 2.45 -25.14
N LYS A 148 -9.28 2.62 -26.46
CA LYS A 148 -8.37 1.78 -27.23
C LYS A 148 -6.93 1.88 -26.72
N ASP A 149 -6.48 3.07 -26.40
CA ASP A 149 -5.12 3.31 -25.93
C ASP A 149 -4.97 2.92 -24.45
N ARG A 150 -6.04 3.07 -23.67
CA ARG A 150 -6.13 2.56 -22.29
C ARG A 150 -5.93 1.06 -22.25
N LYS A 151 -6.64 0.30 -23.12
CA LYS A 151 -6.47 -1.15 -23.28
C LYS A 151 -5.03 -1.53 -23.63
N LYS A 152 -4.44 -0.86 -24.62
CA LYS A 152 -3.03 -1.09 -25.02
C LYS A 152 -2.06 -0.82 -23.86
N LYS A 153 -2.28 0.26 -23.13
CA LYS A 153 -1.42 0.63 -21.99
C LYS A 153 -1.49 -0.40 -20.88
N VAL A 154 -2.69 -0.83 -20.48
CA VAL A 154 -2.89 -1.89 -19.49
C VAL A 154 -2.17 -3.17 -19.92
N ALA A 155 -2.41 -3.64 -21.15
CA ALA A 155 -1.77 -4.84 -21.68
C ALA A 155 -0.23 -4.72 -21.70
N SER A 156 0.30 -3.57 -22.08
CA SER A 156 1.74 -3.32 -22.09
C SER A 156 2.35 -3.36 -20.68
N ILE A 157 1.67 -2.79 -19.68
CA ILE A 157 2.13 -2.80 -18.29
C ILE A 157 2.17 -4.24 -17.76
N LEU A 158 1.09 -5.01 -17.95
CA LEU A 158 1.02 -6.40 -17.48
C LEU A 158 2.08 -7.28 -18.11
N LYS A 159 2.27 -7.18 -19.43
CA LYS A 159 3.31 -7.93 -20.14
C LYS A 159 4.70 -7.58 -19.62
N LYS A 160 5.03 -6.29 -19.54
CA LYS A 160 6.34 -5.83 -19.05
C LYS A 160 6.58 -6.21 -17.60
N MET A 161 5.57 -6.12 -16.74
CA MET A 161 5.70 -6.50 -15.35
C MET A 161 6.02 -8.00 -15.22
N ASN A 162 5.31 -8.85 -15.96
CA ASN A 162 5.55 -10.30 -15.95
C ASN A 162 6.97 -10.69 -16.36
N THR A 163 7.68 -9.87 -17.16
CA THR A 163 9.09 -10.18 -17.50
C THR A 163 10.05 -10.09 -16.32
N TYR A 164 9.66 -9.43 -15.24
CA TYR A 164 10.46 -9.32 -14.01
C TYR A 164 10.08 -10.34 -12.94
N LEU A 165 8.90 -10.99 -13.08
CA LEU A 165 8.38 -11.92 -12.10
C LEU A 165 8.92 -13.32 -12.36
N LYS A 166 9.38 -13.99 -11.31
CA LYS A 166 9.92 -15.34 -11.38
C LYS A 166 8.96 -16.38 -10.80
N TYR A 167 8.27 -16.02 -9.74
CA TYR A 167 7.40 -16.93 -8.98
C TYR A 167 5.91 -16.63 -9.16
N THR A 168 5.59 -15.42 -9.64
CA THR A 168 4.22 -15.00 -9.88
C THR A 168 4.05 -14.70 -11.38
N ASN A 169 2.89 -15.04 -11.94
CA ASN A 169 2.53 -14.68 -13.30
C ASN A 169 1.06 -14.25 -13.33
N PHE A 170 0.79 -13.06 -13.87
CA PHE A 170 -0.56 -12.56 -14.06
C PHE A 170 -1.03 -12.87 -15.48
N ASN A 171 -1.79 -13.94 -15.62
CA ASN A 171 -2.44 -14.28 -16.87
C ASN A 171 -3.67 -13.40 -17.09
N PHE A 172 -3.83 -12.87 -18.27
CA PHE A 172 -4.97 -12.03 -18.63
C PHE A 172 -5.38 -12.25 -20.08
N SER A 173 -6.67 -12.11 -20.34
CA SER A 173 -7.25 -12.09 -21.67
C SER A 173 -8.27 -10.97 -21.77
N PHE A 174 -8.48 -10.46 -22.98
CA PHE A 174 -9.53 -9.48 -23.25
C PHE A 174 -10.70 -10.20 -23.95
N VAL A 175 -11.82 -10.22 -23.29
CA VAL A 175 -13.06 -10.76 -23.84
C VAL A 175 -13.90 -9.58 -24.31
N LYS A 176 -14.62 -9.72 -25.41
CA LYS A 176 -15.61 -8.74 -25.86
C LYS A 176 -16.79 -8.86 -24.90
N GLY A 177 -17.10 -7.80 -24.18
CA GLY A 177 -18.32 -7.75 -23.39
C GLY A 177 -19.52 -7.62 -24.32
N ASP A 178 -20.58 -8.36 -24.04
CA ASP A 178 -21.87 -8.06 -24.59
C ASP A 178 -22.32 -6.76 -23.91
N HIS A 179 -22.39 -5.70 -24.67
CA HIS A 179 -23.03 -4.47 -24.23
C HIS A 179 -24.54 -4.68 -24.43
N GLU A 180 -25.24 -4.99 -23.35
CA GLU A 180 -26.64 -4.64 -23.24
C GLU A 180 -26.79 -3.18 -22.87
#